data_bd7664e6d6a0ebc12edf55206279d732
#
_entry.id   bd7664e6d6a0ebc12edf55206279d732
#
_cell.length_a   1.000
_cell.length_b   1.000
_cell.length_c   1.000
_cell.angle_alpha   90.00
_cell.angle_beta   90.00
_cell.angle_gamma   90.00
#
_symmetry.space_group_name_H-M   'P 1'
#
loop_
_entity.id
_entity.type
_entity.pdbx_description
1 polymer ?
#
loop_
_entity_poly.entity_id
_entity_poly.type
_entity_poly.pdbx_seq_one_letter_code
_entity_poly.pdbx_strand_id
1 'polypeptide(L)'
;MVSRRRDSLDNRSGSENARFSSTPRVQRSGQEDGASTVRSYSRRAYGSGDSPRASVPYSRESTGSEYSRMRSRKKRKKVIVGVVAAVVALAVIGVGAAFAYMGVLNGKLSKGIDEDTQLALTDKSLAEPFYMLLMGTDKSQERDASGEYGDSYRSDSTMLARIDPVQKKVTLISIERDTLVNIEGYGVGKINSAYTYGGPALMVKTVSQFAGVPISHYAEINFDGFKSV
;
A
#
# COMPACT_ATOMS: atom_id res chain seq x y z
N MET A 1 -64.10 5.19 3.85
CA MET A 1 -64.29 6.60 4.19
C MET A 1 -62.93 7.29 4.12
N VAL A 2 -62.74 7.99 3.06
CA VAL A 2 -62.26 9.39 2.99
C VAL A 2 -60.79 9.56 3.36
N SER A 3 -59.92 10.04 2.64
CA SER A 3 -59.79 10.88 1.42
C SER A 3 -58.35 11.39 1.34
N ARG A 4 -57.73 11.22 0.21
CA ARG A 4 -56.99 12.19 -0.61
C ARG A 4 -56.16 13.25 0.14
N ARG A 5 -54.90 13.41 -0.21
CA ARG A 5 -54.42 14.46 -1.13
C ARG A 5 -52.97 14.22 -1.56
N ARG A 6 -52.85 14.29 -2.82
CA ARG A 6 -51.72 14.71 -3.65
C ARG A 6 -51.37 16.14 -3.33
N ASP A 7 -50.14 16.48 -3.40
CA ASP A 7 -49.69 17.71 -4.04
C ASP A 7 -48.28 17.54 -4.60
N SER A 8 -48.26 17.68 -5.87
CA SER A 8 -47.13 17.89 -6.77
C SER A 8 -46.85 19.40 -6.82
N LEU A 9 -45.61 19.79 -6.85
CA LEU A 9 -45.10 21.05 -7.42
C LEU A 9 -43.62 20.75 -7.73
N ASP A 10 -43.30 20.47 -8.91
CA ASP A 10 -42.90 21.20 -10.10
C ASP A 10 -42.29 22.55 -9.77
N ASN A 11 -41.03 22.72 -9.92
CA ASN A 11 -40.46 23.95 -10.40
C ASN A 11 -39.16 23.71 -11.17
N ARG A 12 -39.31 24.03 -12.41
CA ARG A 12 -38.38 24.28 -13.49
C ARG A 12 -37.49 25.49 -13.21
N SER A 13 -36.57 25.53 -14.12
CA SER A 13 -35.81 26.68 -14.63
C SER A 13 -34.51 26.93 -13.88
N GLY A 14 -33.49 27.18 -14.52
CA GLY A 14 -33.14 27.60 -15.87
C GLY A 14 -31.65 27.85 -15.84
N SER A 15 -31.05 27.48 -16.89
CA SER A 15 -30.31 28.31 -17.84
C SER A 15 -29.18 29.12 -17.22
N GLU A 16 -28.18 28.99 -17.83
CA GLU A 16 -27.44 29.78 -18.81
C GLU A 16 -26.05 30.22 -18.40
N ASN A 17 -25.21 29.93 -19.33
CA ASN A 17 -24.17 30.83 -19.87
C ASN A 17 -23.03 31.20 -18.93
N ALA A 18 -21.90 31.21 -19.35
CA ALA A 18 -21.21 31.60 -20.57
C ALA A 18 -19.72 31.50 -20.32
N ARG A 19 -19.00 31.00 -21.27
CA ARG A 19 -18.14 31.73 -22.17
C ARG A 19 -16.94 32.49 -21.56
N PHE A 20 -15.85 32.17 -22.28
CA PHE A 20 -14.70 33.03 -22.57
C PHE A 20 -13.68 33.19 -21.45
N SER A 21 -12.45 32.87 -21.75
CA SER A 21 -11.52 33.67 -22.52
C SER A 21 -10.21 32.90 -22.68
N SER A 22 -9.82 32.44 -23.83
CA SER A 22 -8.90 33.05 -24.81
C SER A 22 -7.56 33.52 -24.23
N THR A 23 -6.57 32.72 -24.58
CA THR A 23 -5.16 33.08 -24.65
C THR A 23 -4.91 34.27 -25.57
N PRO A 24 -3.88 35.04 -25.35
CA PRO A 24 -3.20 35.74 -26.45
C PRO A 24 -1.83 35.13 -26.75
N ARG A 25 -1.74 34.69 -27.95
CA ARG A 25 -0.53 34.43 -28.72
C ARG A 25 0.14 35.75 -29.01
N VAL A 26 1.34 35.98 -28.54
CA VAL A 26 2.15 37.08 -29.01
C VAL A 26 3.05 36.56 -30.12
N GLN A 27 2.68 36.93 -31.34
CA GLN A 27 3.55 37.01 -32.51
C GLN A 27 4.42 38.26 -32.34
N ARG A 28 5.67 38.12 -32.56
CA ARG A 28 6.56 39.24 -32.91
C ARG A 28 7.24 38.92 -34.22
N SER A 29 6.72 39.58 -35.22
CA SER A 29 7.27 39.75 -36.55
C SER A 29 8.33 40.88 -36.54
N GLY A 30 9.36 40.66 -37.30
CA GLY A 30 9.80 41.63 -38.28
C GLY A 30 10.88 42.56 -37.89
N GLN A 31 11.76 42.55 -38.84
CA GLN A 31 12.39 43.64 -39.55
C GLN A 31 13.79 44.00 -39.04
N GLU A 32 14.77 43.55 -39.75
CA GLU A 32 15.47 44.16 -40.90
C GLU A 32 16.03 45.57 -40.61
N ASP A 33 17.26 45.65 -40.94
CA ASP A 33 18.00 46.69 -41.61
C ASP A 33 19.21 47.27 -40.88
N GLY A 34 20.29 47.35 -41.64
CA GLY A 34 21.33 48.36 -41.47
C GLY A 34 22.75 47.80 -41.37
N ALA A 35 23.30 47.41 -42.45
CA ALA A 35 24.27 48.12 -43.29
C ALA A 35 25.60 48.52 -42.61
N SER A 36 26.59 47.85 -43.08
CA SER A 36 27.89 48.41 -43.53
C SER A 36 28.71 49.33 -42.61
N THR A 37 29.91 48.93 -42.33
CA THR A 37 31.06 49.81 -42.71
C THR A 37 32.34 48.97 -42.75
N VAL A 38 32.75 48.73 -43.96
CA VAL A 38 34.14 48.40 -44.37
C VAL A 38 35.05 49.57 -44.06
N ARG A 39 36.04 49.38 -43.27
CA ARG A 39 37.21 50.30 -43.30
C ARG A 39 38.48 49.51 -43.56
N SER A 40 38.83 49.50 -44.82
CA SER A 40 40.17 49.25 -45.32
C SER A 40 41.09 50.38 -44.92
N TYR A 41 42.18 50.04 -44.32
CA TYR A 41 43.38 50.95 -44.35
C TYR A 41 44.54 50.16 -44.88
N SER A 42 44.95 50.64 -46.05
CA SER A 42 46.14 50.25 -46.82
C SER A 42 47.42 50.83 -46.24
N ARG A 43 48.45 50.02 -46.33
CA ARG A 43 49.81 50.30 -46.65
C ARG A 43 50.57 51.38 -45.88
N ARG A 44 51.66 50.95 -45.27
CA ARG A 44 52.95 51.52 -45.59
C ARG A 44 54.05 50.48 -45.36
N ALA A 45 54.77 50.22 -46.42
CA ALA A 45 56.03 49.53 -46.45
C ALA A 45 57.15 50.46 -46.03
N TYR A 46 58.15 49.97 -45.35
CA TYR A 46 59.56 50.34 -45.26
C TYR A 46 60.17 49.44 -44.20
N GLY A 47 61.17 48.68 -44.37
CA GLY A 47 62.43 48.76 -44.98
C GLY A 47 63.29 47.71 -44.28
N SER A 48 64.07 47.03 -45.03
CA SER A 48 65.17 46.10 -44.79
C SER A 48 65.84 46.12 -43.40
N GLY A 49 66.10 44.95 -42.86
CA GLY A 49 67.02 44.69 -41.74
C GLY A 49 67.16 43.19 -41.52
N ASP A 50 68.17 42.61 -42.12
CA ASP A 50 68.62 41.25 -41.95
C ASP A 50 69.01 40.98 -40.51
N SER A 51 68.40 39.91 -39.93
CA SER A 51 68.96 39.11 -38.82
C SER A 51 68.30 37.78 -38.76
N PRO A 52 69.01 36.68 -38.72
CA PRO A 52 68.41 35.33 -38.62
C PRO A 52 67.93 35.10 -37.20
N ARG A 53 66.64 35.19 -36.96
CA ARG A 53 66.05 34.72 -35.73
C ARG A 53 65.68 33.24 -35.88
N ALA A 54 66.31 32.43 -35.06
CA ALA A 54 65.97 31.03 -34.82
C ALA A 54 64.48 30.89 -34.59
N SER A 55 63.83 30.14 -35.46
CA SER A 55 62.46 29.72 -35.31
C SER A 55 62.37 28.68 -34.18
N VAL A 56 61.88 29.08 -33.00
CA VAL A 56 61.47 28.17 -31.98
C VAL A 56 60.12 27.64 -32.45
N PRO A 57 59.93 26.30 -32.58
CA PRO A 57 58.64 25.73 -32.90
C PRO A 57 57.76 25.88 -31.66
N TYR A 58 56.81 26.79 -31.74
CA TYR A 58 55.72 26.86 -30.72
C TYR A 58 54.82 25.66 -30.94
N SER A 59 55.08 24.59 -30.22
CA SER A 59 54.18 23.44 -30.19
C SER A 59 52.93 23.82 -29.45
N ARG A 60 51.92 24.19 -30.23
CA ARG A 60 50.56 24.45 -29.77
C ARG A 60 49.82 23.12 -29.70
N GLU A 61 50.29 22.24 -28.84
CA GLU A 61 49.60 21.01 -28.59
C GLU A 61 49.27 20.88 -27.12
N SER A 62 47.96 20.53 -26.88
CA SER A 62 47.47 19.87 -25.71
C SER A 62 46.71 20.59 -24.60
N THR A 63 46.10 21.74 -24.85
CA THR A 63 45.17 22.28 -23.81
C THR A 63 43.70 21.98 -24.08
N GLY A 64 43.35 21.45 -25.27
CA GLY A 64 41.96 21.16 -25.63
C GLY A 64 41.42 19.79 -25.13
N SER A 65 42.32 18.82 -24.96
CA SER A 65 41.92 17.44 -24.64
C SER A 65 41.66 17.21 -23.15
N GLU A 66 42.35 17.90 -22.28
CA GLU A 66 42.15 17.77 -20.84
C GLU A 66 40.86 18.45 -20.35
N TYR A 67 40.52 19.59 -20.95
CA TYR A 67 39.30 20.32 -20.57
C TYR A 67 38.03 19.56 -20.98
N SER A 68 38.06 18.84 -22.09
CA SER A 68 36.93 18.00 -22.55
C SER A 68 36.73 16.76 -21.67
N ARG A 69 37.83 16.17 -21.19
CA ARG A 69 37.79 14.99 -20.29
C ARG A 69 37.24 15.33 -18.89
N MET A 70 37.55 16.51 -18.35
CA MET A 70 37.01 16.93 -17.04
C MET A 70 35.53 17.30 -17.14
N ARG A 71 35.07 17.87 -18.24
CA ARG A 71 33.66 18.23 -18.43
C ARG A 71 32.75 16.98 -18.60
N SER A 72 33.27 15.94 -19.24
CA SER A 72 32.55 14.66 -19.40
C SER A 72 32.43 13.87 -18.09
N ARG A 73 33.46 13.92 -17.24
CA ARG A 73 33.44 13.25 -15.91
C ARG A 73 32.40 13.89 -14.96
N LYS A 74 32.28 15.23 -14.97
CA LYS A 74 31.27 15.94 -14.17
C LYS A 74 29.85 15.68 -14.66
N LYS A 75 29.61 15.54 -15.96
CA LYS A 75 28.29 15.17 -16.51
C LYS A 75 27.92 13.73 -16.17
N ARG A 76 28.84 12.76 -16.27
CA ARG A 76 28.62 11.36 -15.91
C ARG A 76 28.28 11.19 -14.42
N LYS A 77 28.99 11.91 -13.52
CA LYS A 77 28.67 11.88 -12.09
C LYS A 77 27.26 12.41 -11.80
N LYS A 78 26.82 13.49 -12.45
CA LYS A 78 25.46 14.02 -12.28
C LYS A 78 24.40 13.04 -12.79
N VAL A 79 24.65 12.36 -13.91
CA VAL A 79 23.74 11.33 -14.44
C VAL A 79 23.67 10.12 -13.49
N ILE A 80 24.80 9.65 -13.00
CA ILE A 80 24.84 8.52 -12.04
C ILE A 80 24.09 8.89 -10.75
N VAL A 81 24.33 10.08 -10.20
CA VAL A 81 23.61 10.55 -9.01
C VAL A 81 22.11 10.66 -9.30
N GLY A 82 21.70 11.15 -10.48
CA GLY A 82 20.29 11.19 -10.87
C GLY A 82 19.66 9.81 -10.98
N VAL A 83 20.36 8.84 -11.57
CA VAL A 83 19.86 7.45 -11.67
C VAL A 83 19.76 6.81 -10.28
N VAL A 84 20.77 6.97 -9.43
CA VAL A 84 20.73 6.44 -8.05
C VAL A 84 19.58 7.07 -7.26
N ALA A 85 19.39 8.39 -7.37
CA ALA A 85 18.27 9.07 -6.71
C ALA A 85 16.92 8.57 -7.22
N ALA A 86 16.76 8.31 -8.52
CA ALA A 86 15.55 7.76 -9.10
C ALA A 86 15.29 6.33 -8.60
N VAL A 87 16.31 5.48 -8.53
CA VAL A 87 16.17 4.11 -7.99
C VAL A 87 15.79 4.13 -6.51
N VAL A 88 16.41 5.00 -5.71
CA VAL A 88 16.05 5.16 -4.29
C VAL A 88 14.62 5.66 -4.15
N ALA A 89 14.20 6.63 -4.95
CA ALA A 89 12.82 7.12 -4.94
C ALA A 89 11.81 6.02 -5.28
N LEU A 90 12.08 5.21 -6.30
CA LEU A 90 11.25 4.06 -6.66
C LEU A 90 11.21 3.00 -5.55
N ALA A 91 12.33 2.74 -4.89
CA ALA A 91 12.38 1.82 -3.75
C ALA A 91 11.53 2.33 -2.57
N VAL A 92 11.62 3.63 -2.25
CA VAL A 92 10.81 4.25 -1.19
C VAL A 92 9.31 4.20 -1.52
N ILE A 93 8.94 4.49 -2.79
CA ILE A 93 7.54 4.37 -3.25
C ILE A 93 7.06 2.91 -3.16
N GLY A 94 7.88 1.95 -3.59
CA GLY A 94 7.56 0.52 -3.51
C GLY A 94 7.34 0.04 -2.08
N VAL A 95 8.21 0.43 -1.16
CA VAL A 95 8.06 0.12 0.27
C VAL A 95 6.81 0.81 0.84
N GLY A 96 6.58 2.08 0.54
CA GLY A 96 5.37 2.80 0.97
C GLY A 96 4.08 2.15 0.46
N ALA A 97 4.05 1.73 -0.81
CA ALA A 97 2.91 1.02 -1.39
C ALA A 97 2.69 -0.35 -0.73
N ALA A 98 3.76 -1.08 -0.42
CA ALA A 98 3.67 -2.36 0.29
C ALA A 98 3.10 -2.18 1.71
N PHE A 99 3.55 -1.16 2.46
CA PHE A 99 2.99 -0.84 3.77
C PHE A 99 1.51 -0.42 3.70
N ALA A 100 1.14 0.42 2.71
CA ALA A 100 -0.25 0.82 2.49
C ALA A 100 -1.13 -0.40 2.14
N TYR A 101 -0.65 -1.29 1.27
CA TYR A 101 -1.35 -2.52 0.92
C TYR A 101 -1.52 -3.44 2.13
N MET A 102 -0.48 -3.60 2.95
CA MET A 102 -0.52 -4.38 4.18
C MET A 102 -1.55 -3.79 5.17
N GLY A 103 -1.62 -2.46 5.30
CA GLY A 103 -2.61 -1.78 6.13
C GLY A 103 -4.05 -2.02 5.67
N VAL A 104 -4.30 -1.96 4.35
CA VAL A 104 -5.62 -2.27 3.77
C VAL A 104 -5.98 -3.74 3.98
N LEU A 105 -5.02 -4.64 3.80
CA LEU A 105 -5.24 -6.07 4.01
C LEU A 105 -5.56 -6.38 5.48
N ASN A 106 -4.79 -5.81 6.41
CA ASN A 106 -5.02 -5.96 7.84
C ASN A 106 -6.41 -5.42 8.24
N GLY A 107 -6.82 -4.25 7.71
CA GLY A 107 -8.15 -3.71 7.95
C GLY A 107 -9.29 -4.56 7.37
N LYS A 108 -9.06 -5.32 6.30
CA LYS A 108 -10.05 -6.26 5.76
C LYS A 108 -10.12 -7.55 6.58
N LEU A 109 -8.99 -8.06 7.05
CA LEU A 109 -8.92 -9.27 7.88
C LEU A 109 -9.50 -9.04 9.28
N SER A 110 -9.35 -7.84 9.84
CA SER A 110 -9.88 -7.52 11.18
C SER A 110 -11.36 -7.13 11.18
N LYS A 111 -12.00 -6.94 10.02
CA LYS A 111 -13.40 -6.48 9.92
C LYS A 111 -14.45 -7.43 10.50
N GLY A 112 -14.10 -8.63 10.87
CA GLY A 112 -15.02 -9.61 11.44
C GLY A 112 -14.75 -9.94 12.92
N ILE A 113 -13.74 -9.31 13.52
CA ILE A 113 -13.34 -9.57 14.90
C ILE A 113 -13.87 -8.42 15.76
N ASP A 114 -14.82 -8.71 16.63
CA ASP A 114 -15.37 -7.75 17.59
C ASP A 114 -14.34 -7.41 18.68
N GLU A 115 -14.60 -6.33 19.41
CA GLU A 115 -13.71 -5.83 20.45
C GLU A 115 -13.55 -6.85 21.59
N ASP A 116 -14.63 -7.54 21.96
CA ASP A 116 -14.61 -8.56 23.00
C ASP A 116 -13.72 -9.74 22.64
N THR A 117 -13.73 -10.15 21.38
CA THR A 117 -12.84 -11.20 20.87
C THR A 117 -11.38 -10.74 20.88
N GLN A 118 -11.09 -9.48 20.52
CA GLN A 118 -9.75 -8.94 20.61
C GLN A 118 -9.22 -8.91 22.06
N LEU A 119 -10.08 -8.55 23.02
CA LEU A 119 -9.75 -8.56 24.45
C LEU A 119 -9.54 -9.97 25.01
N ALA A 120 -10.15 -10.99 24.43
CA ALA A 120 -9.97 -12.39 24.81
C ALA A 120 -8.64 -12.98 24.30
N LEU A 121 -8.02 -12.37 23.30
CA LEU A 121 -6.73 -12.78 22.74
C LEU A 121 -5.57 -12.22 23.57
N THR A 122 -4.51 -13.02 23.70
CA THR A 122 -3.28 -12.62 24.38
C THR A 122 -2.34 -11.98 23.37
N ASP A 123 -1.79 -10.80 23.68
CA ASP A 123 -0.77 -10.18 22.85
C ASP A 123 0.52 -11.02 22.85
N LYS A 124 0.97 -11.40 21.67
CA LYS A 124 2.16 -12.24 21.48
C LYS A 124 2.88 -11.88 20.21
N SER A 125 4.20 -11.87 20.29
CA SER A 125 5.07 -11.65 19.13
C SER A 125 5.01 -12.82 18.16
N LEU A 126 4.92 -12.52 16.84
CA LEU A 126 5.01 -13.52 15.77
C LEU A 126 6.40 -14.17 15.65
N ALA A 127 7.41 -13.65 16.35
CA ALA A 127 8.76 -14.22 16.39
C ALA A 127 8.91 -15.37 17.39
N GLU A 128 7.93 -15.57 18.27
CA GLU A 128 7.91 -16.63 19.30
C GLU A 128 6.81 -17.65 18.99
N PRO A 129 6.90 -18.88 19.56
CA PRO A 129 5.83 -19.85 19.43
C PRO A 129 4.51 -19.31 20.02
N PHE A 130 3.45 -19.42 19.25
CA PHE A 130 2.12 -18.95 19.65
C PHE A 130 1.02 -19.94 19.30
N TYR A 131 -0.17 -19.74 19.91
CA TYR A 131 -1.36 -20.54 19.65
C TYR A 131 -2.41 -19.72 18.92
N MET A 132 -3.03 -20.37 17.94
CA MET A 132 -4.09 -19.82 17.11
C MET A 132 -5.30 -20.74 17.15
N LEU A 133 -6.46 -20.17 17.40
CA LEU A 133 -7.74 -20.89 17.30
C LEU A 133 -8.28 -20.77 15.89
N LEU A 134 -8.51 -21.91 15.26
CA LEU A 134 -9.13 -22.02 13.93
C LEU A 134 -10.53 -22.60 14.10
N MET A 135 -11.51 -21.92 13.54
CA MET A 135 -12.92 -22.34 13.65
C MET A 135 -13.59 -22.38 12.29
N GLY A 136 -14.39 -23.43 12.08
CA GLY A 136 -15.36 -23.51 11.02
C GLY A 136 -16.77 -23.36 11.60
N THR A 137 -17.53 -22.40 11.08
CA THR A 137 -18.90 -22.15 11.53
C THR A 137 -19.90 -22.40 10.40
N ASP A 138 -21.12 -22.78 10.81
CA ASP A 138 -22.24 -22.99 9.88
C ASP A 138 -23.01 -21.70 9.55
N LYS A 139 -22.42 -20.55 9.88
CA LYS A 139 -22.96 -19.22 9.54
C LYS A 139 -22.98 -19.05 8.02
N SER A 140 -24.17 -18.78 7.46
CA SER A 140 -24.32 -18.44 6.04
C SER A 140 -25.41 -17.40 5.86
N GLN A 141 -25.29 -16.58 4.82
CA GLN A 141 -26.31 -15.57 4.50
C GLN A 141 -27.67 -16.19 4.17
N GLU A 142 -27.70 -17.40 3.62
CA GLU A 142 -28.94 -18.13 3.35
C GLU A 142 -29.65 -18.51 4.63
N ARG A 143 -28.93 -18.93 5.67
CA ARG A 143 -29.49 -19.26 6.99
C ARG A 143 -29.93 -18.01 7.74
N ASP A 144 -29.17 -16.92 7.64
CA ASP A 144 -29.57 -15.64 8.23
C ASP A 144 -30.86 -15.11 7.61
N ALA A 145 -31.03 -15.28 6.29
CA ALA A 145 -32.22 -14.83 5.57
C ALA A 145 -33.45 -15.72 5.83
N SER A 146 -33.27 -17.01 6.17
CA SER A 146 -34.39 -17.92 6.42
C SER A 146 -35.08 -17.71 7.79
N GLY A 147 -34.34 -17.12 8.76
CA GLY A 147 -34.85 -16.91 10.12
C GLY A 147 -35.22 -18.18 10.87
N GLU A 148 -35.00 -19.35 10.26
CA GLU A 148 -35.49 -20.66 10.76
C GLU A 148 -34.71 -21.14 11.98
N TYR A 149 -33.49 -20.68 12.15
CA TYR A 149 -32.57 -21.13 13.21
C TYR A 149 -32.23 -20.05 14.24
N GLY A 150 -32.77 -18.83 14.11
CA GLY A 150 -32.45 -17.69 14.98
C GLY A 150 -30.96 -17.34 14.89
N ASP A 151 -30.45 -16.56 15.84
CA ASP A 151 -29.04 -16.18 15.94
C ASP A 151 -28.12 -17.29 16.49
N SER A 152 -28.58 -18.56 16.43
CA SER A 152 -27.89 -19.70 17.04
C SER A 152 -26.93 -20.37 16.08
N TYR A 153 -25.75 -19.72 15.90
CA TYR A 153 -24.65 -20.29 15.12
C TYR A 153 -23.84 -21.27 15.96
N ARG A 154 -23.32 -22.31 15.31
CA ARG A 154 -22.51 -23.34 15.97
C ARG A 154 -21.16 -23.45 15.32
N SER A 155 -20.15 -23.68 16.13
CA SER A 155 -18.87 -24.12 15.67
C SER A 155 -18.88 -25.60 15.40
N ASP A 156 -18.79 -26.03 14.16
CA ASP A 156 -18.78 -27.45 13.79
C ASP A 156 -17.36 -28.03 13.73
N SER A 157 -16.37 -27.23 13.51
CA SER A 157 -14.98 -27.65 13.60
C SER A 157 -14.15 -26.65 14.39
N THR A 158 -13.39 -27.18 15.34
CA THR A 158 -12.53 -26.39 16.22
C THR A 158 -11.16 -27.02 16.22
N MET A 159 -10.13 -26.23 15.86
CA MET A 159 -8.74 -26.68 15.87
C MET A 159 -7.87 -25.67 16.60
N LEU A 160 -6.98 -26.19 17.44
CA LEU A 160 -5.93 -25.40 18.07
C LEU A 160 -4.63 -25.64 17.31
N ALA A 161 -4.09 -24.58 16.71
CA ALA A 161 -2.82 -24.59 15.99
C ALA A 161 -1.72 -24.01 16.88
N ARG A 162 -0.66 -24.77 17.13
CA ARG A 162 0.59 -24.25 17.68
C ARG A 162 1.54 -23.96 16.52
N ILE A 163 1.91 -22.71 16.37
CA ILE A 163 2.81 -22.23 15.33
C ILE A 163 4.14 -21.87 15.98
N ASP A 164 5.21 -22.51 15.52
CA ASP A 164 6.58 -22.29 16.00
C ASP A 164 7.42 -21.76 14.84
N PRO A 165 7.60 -20.44 14.72
CA PRO A 165 8.33 -19.83 13.63
C PRO A 165 9.83 -20.11 13.71
N VAL A 166 10.36 -20.33 14.91
CA VAL A 166 11.78 -20.64 15.14
C VAL A 166 12.13 -22.03 14.58
N GLN A 167 11.30 -23.02 14.92
CA GLN A 167 11.46 -24.40 14.45
C GLN A 167 10.79 -24.63 13.08
N LYS A 168 10.10 -23.64 12.54
CA LYS A 168 9.30 -23.76 11.30
C LYS A 168 8.33 -24.93 11.34
N LYS A 169 7.68 -25.13 12.48
CA LYS A 169 6.79 -26.26 12.76
C LYS A 169 5.39 -25.78 13.10
N VAL A 170 4.39 -26.44 12.52
CA VAL A 170 2.98 -26.24 12.85
C VAL A 170 2.45 -27.58 13.41
N THR A 171 1.76 -27.49 14.53
CA THR A 171 1.07 -28.64 15.15
C THR A 171 -0.40 -28.28 15.26
N LEU A 172 -1.28 -29.15 14.74
CA LEU A 172 -2.72 -29.00 14.78
C LEU A 172 -3.32 -30.03 15.72
N ILE A 173 -4.24 -29.58 16.58
CA ILE A 173 -5.01 -30.40 17.50
C ILE A 173 -6.48 -30.13 17.21
N SER A 174 -7.20 -31.14 16.78
CA SER A 174 -8.67 -31.06 16.62
C SER A 174 -9.34 -31.24 17.96
N ILE A 175 -10.32 -30.42 18.24
CA ILE A 175 -11.15 -30.46 19.44
C ILE A 175 -12.57 -30.84 18.99
N GLU A 176 -13.08 -31.94 19.47
CA GLU A 176 -14.41 -32.38 19.12
C GLU A 176 -15.47 -31.42 19.68
N ARG A 177 -16.47 -31.10 18.87
CA ARG A 177 -17.49 -30.11 19.18
C ARG A 177 -18.33 -30.47 20.42
N ASP A 178 -18.45 -31.77 20.75
CA ASP A 178 -19.24 -32.28 21.86
C ASP A 178 -18.39 -32.50 23.13
N THR A 179 -17.12 -32.05 23.14
CA THR A 179 -16.26 -32.12 24.34
C THR A 179 -16.87 -31.36 25.48
N LEU A 180 -17.00 -32.01 26.62
CA LEU A 180 -17.54 -31.39 27.85
C LEU A 180 -16.47 -30.54 28.52
N VAL A 181 -16.78 -29.29 28.72
CA VAL A 181 -15.90 -28.28 29.33
C VAL A 181 -16.68 -27.38 30.28
N ASN A 182 -15.98 -26.69 31.15
CA ASN A 182 -16.58 -25.61 31.93
C ASN A 182 -16.58 -24.32 31.10
N ILE A 183 -17.77 -23.76 30.86
CA ILE A 183 -17.94 -22.50 30.10
C ILE A 183 -18.21 -21.40 31.13
N GLU A 184 -17.40 -20.35 31.11
CA GLU A 184 -17.50 -19.22 32.04
C GLU A 184 -18.90 -18.59 31.98
N GLY A 185 -19.56 -18.48 33.13
CA GLY A 185 -20.92 -17.95 33.27
C GLY A 185 -22.07 -18.93 32.94
N TYR A 186 -21.77 -20.12 32.36
CA TYR A 186 -22.78 -21.08 31.90
C TYR A 186 -22.60 -22.48 32.49
N GLY A 187 -21.50 -22.74 33.21
CA GLY A 187 -21.23 -24.05 33.82
C GLY A 187 -20.74 -25.10 32.83
N VAL A 188 -20.92 -26.38 33.16
CA VAL A 188 -20.43 -27.49 32.34
C VAL A 188 -21.35 -27.69 31.14
N GLY A 189 -20.80 -27.69 29.95
CA GLY A 189 -21.51 -27.85 28.68
C GLY A 189 -20.61 -28.33 27.57
N LYS A 190 -21.17 -28.51 26.37
CA LYS A 190 -20.43 -28.84 25.17
C LYS A 190 -19.62 -27.62 24.72
N ILE A 191 -18.39 -27.83 24.30
CA ILE A 191 -17.48 -26.71 23.92
C ILE A 191 -18.05 -25.84 22.79
N ASN A 192 -18.77 -26.40 21.83
CA ASN A 192 -19.41 -25.67 20.75
C ASN A 192 -20.52 -24.72 21.25
N SER A 193 -21.12 -24.99 22.43
CA SER A 193 -22.13 -24.10 23.03
C SER A 193 -21.52 -22.77 23.50
N ALA A 194 -20.21 -22.72 23.77
CA ALA A 194 -19.55 -21.48 24.11
C ALA A 194 -19.64 -20.44 22.97
N TYR A 195 -19.57 -20.91 21.72
CA TYR A 195 -19.76 -20.03 20.58
C TYR A 195 -21.19 -19.51 20.48
N THR A 196 -22.18 -20.36 20.72
CA THR A 196 -23.60 -19.98 20.73
C THR A 196 -23.92 -18.97 21.83
N TYR A 197 -23.31 -19.11 23.02
CA TYR A 197 -23.62 -18.27 24.18
C TYR A 197 -22.93 -16.91 24.16
N GLY A 198 -21.70 -16.84 23.70
CA GLY A 198 -20.89 -15.61 23.77
C GLY A 198 -19.94 -15.43 22.60
N GLY A 199 -20.29 -16.03 21.46
CA GLY A 199 -19.53 -15.84 20.21
C GLY A 199 -18.07 -16.27 20.28
N PRO A 200 -17.25 -15.69 19.39
CA PRO A 200 -15.82 -15.98 19.32
C PRO A 200 -15.08 -15.69 20.63
N ALA A 201 -15.44 -14.62 21.34
CA ALA A 201 -14.78 -14.21 22.59
C ALA A 201 -14.87 -15.29 23.67
N LEU A 202 -16.09 -15.80 23.93
CA LEU A 202 -16.29 -16.84 24.93
C LEU A 202 -15.68 -18.18 24.49
N MET A 203 -15.69 -18.45 23.17
CA MET A 203 -15.05 -19.63 22.63
C MET A 203 -13.53 -19.61 22.82
N VAL A 204 -12.87 -18.49 22.53
CA VAL A 204 -11.42 -18.30 22.78
C VAL A 204 -11.09 -18.52 24.25
N LYS A 205 -11.85 -17.90 25.16
CA LYS A 205 -11.66 -18.09 26.62
C LYS A 205 -11.83 -19.54 27.03
N THR A 206 -12.89 -20.21 26.56
CA THR A 206 -13.20 -21.58 26.88
C THR A 206 -12.11 -22.55 26.40
N VAL A 207 -11.67 -22.40 25.16
CA VAL A 207 -10.57 -23.23 24.60
C VAL A 207 -9.24 -22.94 25.30
N SER A 208 -8.94 -21.68 25.60
CA SER A 208 -7.75 -21.31 26.35
C SER A 208 -7.70 -21.97 27.73
N GLN A 209 -8.80 -21.96 28.46
CA GLN A 209 -8.93 -22.62 29.76
C GLN A 209 -8.83 -24.15 29.64
N PHE A 210 -9.53 -24.73 28.67
CA PHE A 210 -9.53 -26.19 28.44
C PHE A 210 -8.15 -26.71 28.07
N ALA A 211 -7.44 -26.03 27.15
CA ALA A 211 -6.11 -26.42 26.67
C ALA A 211 -4.98 -26.00 27.63
N GLY A 212 -5.24 -25.11 28.57
CA GLY A 212 -4.23 -24.55 29.47
C GLY A 212 -3.17 -23.70 28.79
N VAL A 213 -3.51 -23.08 27.64
CA VAL A 213 -2.57 -22.26 26.85
C VAL A 213 -3.18 -20.92 26.45
N PRO A 214 -2.38 -19.85 26.40
CA PRO A 214 -2.88 -18.56 25.94
C PRO A 214 -3.05 -18.57 24.41
N ILE A 215 -4.23 -18.16 23.93
CA ILE A 215 -4.54 -18.02 22.51
C ILE A 215 -4.29 -16.58 22.11
N SER A 216 -3.43 -16.35 21.11
CA SER A 216 -3.05 -15.01 20.65
C SER A 216 -3.65 -14.65 19.29
N HIS A 217 -4.11 -15.65 18.53
CA HIS A 217 -4.66 -15.43 17.21
C HIS A 217 -5.93 -16.25 17.03
N TYR A 218 -6.84 -15.72 16.25
CA TYR A 218 -8.12 -16.31 15.92
C TYR A 218 -8.38 -16.21 14.42
N ALA A 219 -8.87 -17.27 13.83
CA ALA A 219 -9.39 -17.26 12.49
C ALA A 219 -10.66 -18.11 12.39
N GLU A 220 -11.65 -17.55 11.74
CA GLU A 220 -12.93 -18.17 11.47
C GLU A 220 -13.19 -18.23 9.98
N ILE A 221 -13.68 -19.37 9.51
CA ILE A 221 -14.19 -19.54 8.17
C ILE A 221 -15.63 -20.06 8.24
N ASN A 222 -16.50 -19.43 7.52
CA ASN A 222 -17.86 -19.87 7.34
C ASN A 222 -18.07 -20.46 5.93
N PHE A 223 -19.24 -21.06 5.67
CA PHE A 223 -19.53 -21.67 4.37
C PHE A 223 -19.42 -20.70 3.19
N ASP A 224 -19.84 -19.46 3.36
CA ASP A 224 -19.76 -18.45 2.29
C ASP A 224 -18.31 -18.03 2.03
N GLY A 225 -17.51 -17.89 3.08
CA GLY A 225 -16.08 -17.65 2.98
C GLY A 225 -15.36 -18.81 2.29
N PHE A 226 -15.74 -20.05 2.61
CA PHE A 226 -15.15 -21.25 1.99
C PHE A 226 -15.45 -21.36 0.50
N LYS A 227 -16.67 -20.99 0.07
CA LYS A 227 -17.04 -20.98 -1.36
C LYS A 227 -16.29 -19.90 -2.16
N SER A 228 -15.75 -18.89 -1.47
CA SER A 228 -15.08 -17.73 -2.08
C SER A 228 -13.57 -17.92 -2.28
N VAL A 229 -12.99 -18.98 -1.74
CA VAL A 229 -11.57 -19.34 -1.81
C VAL A 229 -11.34 -20.40 -2.88
#